data_049207f73d2318969009acf5e4db4ff5
#
_entry.id   049207f73d2318969009acf5e4db4ff5
#
_cell.length_a   1.000
_cell.length_b   1.000
_cell.length_c   1.000
_cell.angle_alpha   90.00
_cell.angle_beta   90.00
_cell.angle_gamma   90.00
#
_symmetry.space_group_name_H-M   'P 1'
#
loop_
_entity.id
_entity.type
_entity.pdbx_description
1 polymer ?
#
loop_
_entity_poly.entity_id
_entity_poly.type
_entity_poly.pdbx_seq_one_letter_code
_entity_poly.pdbx_strand_id
1 'polypeptide(L)'
;MGIYAVTGGSHGIGAKTVELLKKEGHEVINIDLLKGDITADLTTLEGRQKVIDELHALHPEGLDGLILSAAVSGACGSLTKIISLNYFGAVSVIKGTYDLLEKKHGSCVAVSSNVISQDIARMDIADLLNNNSDDEH
;
A
#
# COMPACT_ATOMS: atom_id res chain seq x y z
N MET A 1 18.51 -13.11 1.05
CA MET A 1 17.50 -12.65 0.10
C MET A 1 16.15 -12.56 0.81
N GLY A 2 15.49 -11.44 0.69
CA GLY A 2 14.17 -11.23 1.28
C GLY A 2 13.07 -11.17 0.21
N ILE A 3 11.83 -11.23 0.66
CA ILE A 3 10.62 -11.14 -0.18
C ILE A 3 9.87 -9.86 0.21
N TYR A 4 9.72 -8.95 -0.74
CA TYR A 4 9.13 -7.64 -0.52
C TYR A 4 7.94 -7.41 -1.45
N ALA A 5 6.85 -6.89 -0.91
CA ALA A 5 5.70 -6.42 -1.69
C ALA A 5 5.71 -4.88 -1.70
N VAL A 6 5.52 -4.31 -2.88
CA VAL A 6 5.52 -2.85 -3.09
C VAL A 6 4.24 -2.45 -3.80
N THR A 7 3.42 -1.62 -3.17
CA THR A 7 2.27 -1.01 -3.85
C THR A 7 2.71 0.25 -4.59
N GLY A 8 2.16 0.48 -5.79
CA GLY A 8 2.55 1.61 -6.62
C GLY A 8 3.96 1.49 -7.18
N GLY A 9 4.42 0.27 -7.43
CA GLY A 9 5.78 -0.02 -7.84
C GLY A 9 6.11 0.23 -9.31
N SER A 10 5.16 0.73 -10.11
CA SER A 10 5.38 0.99 -11.53
C SER A 10 5.83 2.43 -11.84
N HIS A 11 5.74 3.34 -10.89
CA HIS A 11 6.04 4.77 -11.08
C HIS A 11 6.72 5.36 -9.84
N GLY A 12 7.46 6.45 -10.04
CA GLY A 12 8.00 7.30 -8.98
C GLY A 12 8.83 6.57 -7.91
N ILE A 13 8.56 6.88 -6.66
CA ILE A 13 9.26 6.30 -5.50
C ILE A 13 9.14 4.77 -5.47
N GLY A 14 7.94 4.26 -5.73
CA GLY A 14 7.71 2.82 -5.76
C GLY A 14 8.55 2.10 -6.80
N ALA A 15 8.61 2.62 -8.03
CA ALA A 15 9.41 2.04 -9.11
C ALA A 15 10.90 2.01 -8.75
N LYS A 16 11.41 3.08 -8.17
CA LYS A 16 12.82 3.14 -7.74
C LYS A 16 13.09 2.17 -6.59
N THR A 17 12.16 2.03 -5.69
CA THR A 17 12.24 1.05 -4.59
C THR A 17 12.31 -0.37 -5.13
N VAL A 18 11.45 -0.72 -6.08
CA VAL A 18 11.46 -2.03 -6.75
C VAL A 18 12.81 -2.29 -7.43
N GLU A 19 13.31 -1.31 -8.17
CA GLU A 19 14.61 -1.40 -8.85
C GLU A 19 15.76 -1.69 -7.86
N LEU A 20 15.82 -0.93 -6.77
CA LEU A 20 16.88 -1.06 -5.77
C LEU A 20 16.82 -2.40 -5.04
N LEU A 21 15.63 -2.85 -4.65
CA LEU A 21 15.47 -4.13 -3.97
C LEU A 21 15.87 -5.29 -4.89
N LYS A 22 15.47 -5.25 -6.16
CA LYS A 22 15.87 -6.27 -7.14
C LYS A 22 17.37 -6.27 -7.37
N LYS A 23 18.00 -5.10 -7.45
CA LYS A 23 19.45 -4.96 -7.61
C LYS A 23 20.21 -5.57 -6.44
N GLU A 24 19.66 -5.50 -5.24
CA GLU A 24 20.23 -6.11 -4.04
C GLU A 24 19.97 -7.62 -3.93
N GLY A 25 19.28 -8.21 -4.90
CA GLY A 25 19.03 -9.65 -4.96
C GLY A 25 17.76 -10.10 -4.25
N HIS A 26 16.87 -9.20 -3.91
CA HIS A 26 15.60 -9.55 -3.28
C HIS A 26 14.53 -9.91 -4.30
N GLU A 27 13.59 -10.74 -3.91
CA GLU A 27 12.36 -10.97 -4.65
C GLU A 27 11.38 -9.84 -4.35
N VAL A 28 10.80 -9.23 -5.39
CA VAL A 28 9.88 -8.12 -5.25
C VAL A 28 8.58 -8.40 -6.00
N ILE A 29 7.47 -8.31 -5.29
CA ILE A 29 6.13 -8.37 -5.86
C ILE A 29 5.65 -6.92 -6.06
N ASN A 30 5.58 -6.49 -7.30
CA ASN A 30 5.06 -5.18 -7.65
C ASN A 30 3.54 -5.24 -7.77
N ILE A 31 2.86 -4.40 -7.00
CA ILE A 31 1.40 -4.29 -6.99
C ILE A 31 1.03 -2.93 -7.57
N ASP A 32 0.32 -2.91 -8.67
CA ASP A 32 -0.09 -1.64 -9.31
C ASP A 32 -1.44 -1.78 -10.03
N LEU A 33 -1.99 -0.66 -10.46
CA LEU A 33 -3.30 -0.61 -11.09
C LEU A 33 -3.33 -1.29 -12.46
N LEU A 34 -2.35 -1.01 -13.32
CA LEU A 34 -2.33 -1.47 -14.71
C LEU A 34 -1.16 -2.40 -15.04
N LYS A 35 -0.08 -2.28 -14.32
CA LYS A 35 1.15 -3.07 -14.54
C LYS A 35 1.69 -3.56 -13.23
N GLY A 36 2.22 -4.76 -13.22
CA GLY A 36 2.82 -5.33 -12.03
C GLY A 36 2.62 -6.83 -11.98
N ASP A 37 3.19 -7.45 -10.97
CA ASP A 37 3.02 -8.88 -10.72
C ASP A 37 1.60 -9.17 -10.22
N ILE A 38 1.03 -8.23 -9.48
CA ILE A 38 -0.38 -8.21 -9.10
C ILE A 38 -0.98 -6.91 -9.61
N THR A 39 -2.01 -7.00 -10.45
CA THR A 39 -2.77 -5.84 -10.89
C THR A 39 -4.07 -5.74 -10.13
N ALA A 40 -4.28 -4.63 -9.44
CA ALA A 40 -5.48 -4.41 -8.64
C ALA A 40 -5.75 -2.94 -8.42
N ASP A 41 -7.02 -2.58 -8.30
CA ASP A 41 -7.45 -1.24 -7.96
C ASP A 41 -7.66 -1.15 -6.44
N LEU A 42 -6.71 -0.55 -5.74
CA LEU A 42 -6.74 -0.40 -4.28
C LEU A 42 -7.75 0.66 -3.79
N THR A 43 -8.42 1.35 -4.70
CA THR A 43 -9.57 2.20 -4.34
C THR A 43 -10.83 1.39 -4.05
N THR A 44 -10.85 0.12 -4.43
CA THR A 44 -11.99 -0.78 -4.27
C THR A 44 -11.74 -1.86 -3.21
N LEU A 45 -12.82 -2.33 -2.57
CA LEU A 45 -12.75 -3.44 -1.63
C LEU A 45 -12.27 -4.72 -2.31
N GLU A 46 -12.76 -5.00 -3.52
CA GLU A 46 -12.38 -6.17 -4.32
C GLU A 46 -10.90 -6.16 -4.67
N GLY A 47 -10.38 -4.99 -5.06
CA GLY A 47 -8.97 -4.85 -5.41
C GLY A 47 -8.05 -5.08 -4.22
N ARG A 48 -8.42 -4.57 -3.06
CA ARG A 48 -7.68 -4.78 -1.80
C ARG A 48 -7.68 -6.26 -1.40
N GLN A 49 -8.83 -6.89 -1.46
CA GLN A 49 -8.95 -8.32 -1.14
C GLN A 49 -8.17 -9.19 -2.12
N LYS A 50 -8.19 -8.85 -3.40
CA LYS A 50 -7.37 -9.53 -4.42
C LYS A 50 -5.89 -9.51 -4.06
N VAL A 51 -5.35 -8.36 -3.67
CA VAL A 51 -3.94 -8.22 -3.26
C VAL A 51 -3.63 -9.10 -2.06
N ILE A 52 -4.47 -9.04 -1.04
CA ILE A 52 -4.32 -9.83 0.18
C ILE A 52 -4.30 -11.32 -0.14
N ASP A 53 -5.27 -11.79 -0.91
CA ASP A 53 -5.40 -13.21 -1.28
C ASP A 53 -4.24 -13.69 -2.13
N GLU A 54 -3.82 -12.90 -3.12
CA GLU A 54 -2.69 -13.26 -3.99
C GLU A 54 -1.35 -13.27 -3.25
N LEU A 55 -1.12 -12.36 -2.33
CA LEU A 55 0.09 -12.38 -1.50
C LEU A 55 0.14 -13.61 -0.60
N HIS A 56 -0.99 -14.00 -0.01
CA HIS A 56 -1.07 -15.24 0.77
C HIS A 56 -0.84 -16.49 -0.08
N ALA A 57 -1.35 -16.50 -1.32
CA ALA A 57 -1.17 -17.61 -2.24
C ALA A 57 0.27 -17.73 -2.74
N LEU A 58 0.91 -16.60 -3.07
CA LEU A 58 2.28 -16.57 -3.58
C LEU A 58 3.33 -16.85 -2.50
N HIS A 59 3.13 -16.29 -1.32
CA HIS A 59 4.11 -16.35 -0.22
C HIS A 59 3.46 -16.70 1.12
N PRO A 60 2.89 -17.92 1.25
CA PRO A 60 2.30 -18.36 2.51
C PRO A 60 3.31 -18.44 3.66
N GLU A 61 4.60 -18.52 3.35
CA GLU A 61 5.70 -18.50 4.31
C GLU A 61 5.93 -17.14 4.96
N GLY A 62 5.40 -16.07 4.35
CA GLY A 62 5.50 -14.72 4.87
C GLY A 62 6.29 -13.76 3.98
N LEU A 63 6.29 -12.49 4.39
CA LEU A 63 6.98 -11.38 3.72
C LEU A 63 8.03 -10.76 4.65
N ASP A 64 9.20 -10.44 4.10
CA ASP A 64 10.23 -9.68 4.80
C ASP A 64 9.92 -8.19 4.85
N GLY A 65 9.14 -7.69 3.90
CA GLY A 65 8.74 -6.30 3.90
C GLY A 65 7.51 -5.99 3.04
N LEU A 66 6.81 -4.94 3.45
CA LEU A 66 5.69 -4.34 2.72
C LEU A 66 5.94 -2.84 2.61
N ILE A 67 6.01 -2.33 1.39
CA ILE A 67 6.21 -0.91 1.11
C ILE A 67 4.96 -0.36 0.44
N LEU A 68 4.33 0.61 1.07
CA LEU A 68 3.09 1.24 0.60
C LEU A 68 3.42 2.58 -0.05
N SER A 69 3.50 2.58 -1.37
CA SER A 69 3.80 3.77 -2.18
C SER A 69 2.66 4.15 -3.12
N ALA A 70 1.60 3.34 -3.23
CA ALA A 70 0.45 3.65 -4.08
C ALA A 70 -0.33 4.84 -3.50
N ALA A 71 -0.41 5.92 -4.27
CA ALA A 71 -1.14 7.12 -3.90
C ALA A 71 -1.55 7.92 -5.13
N VAL A 72 -2.56 8.76 -4.96
CA VAL A 72 -2.94 9.78 -5.94
C VAL A 72 -3.02 11.14 -5.27
N SER A 73 -2.84 12.19 -6.06
CA SER A 73 -2.93 13.58 -5.59
C SER A 73 -4.26 14.20 -5.98
N GLY A 74 -4.48 15.45 -5.54
CA GLY A 74 -5.64 16.24 -5.93
C GLY A 74 -5.83 16.38 -7.45
N ALA A 75 -4.78 16.17 -8.22
CA ALA A 75 -4.84 16.18 -9.69
C ALA A 75 -5.76 15.10 -10.28
N CYS A 76 -6.09 14.05 -9.52
CA CYS A 76 -7.04 13.03 -9.98
C CYS A 76 -8.50 13.51 -10.03
N GLY A 77 -8.81 14.66 -9.44
CA GLY A 77 -10.13 15.28 -9.48
C GLY A 77 -11.22 14.62 -8.63
N SER A 78 -10.87 13.67 -7.77
CA SER A 78 -11.82 12.97 -6.91
C SER A 78 -11.31 12.84 -5.48
N LEU A 79 -11.98 13.53 -4.54
CA LEU A 79 -11.64 13.46 -3.12
C LEU A 79 -11.88 12.07 -2.55
N THR A 80 -12.98 11.43 -2.94
CA THR A 80 -13.28 10.06 -2.53
C THR A 80 -12.17 9.10 -2.94
N LYS A 81 -11.67 9.21 -4.16
CA LYS A 81 -10.59 8.37 -4.67
C LYS A 81 -9.28 8.56 -3.89
N ILE A 82 -8.97 9.82 -3.51
CA ILE A 82 -7.79 10.13 -2.69
C ILE A 82 -7.87 9.40 -1.35
N ILE A 83 -9.00 9.49 -0.67
CA ILE A 83 -9.21 8.86 0.64
C ILE A 83 -9.20 7.34 0.50
N SER A 84 -9.94 6.80 -0.46
CA SER A 84 -10.04 5.36 -0.66
C SER A 84 -8.70 4.71 -0.98
N LEU A 85 -7.84 5.37 -1.77
CA LEU A 85 -6.53 4.83 -2.11
C LEU A 85 -5.50 5.12 -1.03
N ASN A 86 -5.31 6.41 -0.70
CA ASN A 86 -4.15 6.83 0.10
C ASN A 86 -4.26 6.41 1.56
N TYR A 87 -5.47 6.31 2.07
CA TYR A 87 -5.71 5.90 3.46
C TYR A 87 -6.25 4.47 3.55
N PHE A 88 -7.47 4.23 3.10
CA PHE A 88 -8.12 2.92 3.28
C PHE A 88 -7.46 1.81 2.49
N GLY A 89 -6.93 2.10 1.31
CA GLY A 89 -6.16 1.13 0.53
C GLY A 89 -4.92 0.66 1.30
N ALA A 90 -4.17 1.60 1.87
CA ALA A 90 -2.99 1.29 2.66
C ALA A 90 -3.34 0.51 3.93
N VAL A 91 -4.30 0.99 4.71
CA VAL A 91 -4.73 0.36 5.98
C VAL A 91 -5.24 -1.06 5.76
N SER A 92 -6.05 -1.27 4.71
CA SER A 92 -6.59 -2.60 4.40
C SER A 92 -5.50 -3.60 4.04
N VAL A 93 -4.53 -3.19 3.25
CA VAL A 93 -3.41 -4.06 2.86
C VAL A 93 -2.54 -4.39 4.06
N ILE A 94 -2.25 -3.42 4.93
CA ILE A 94 -1.49 -3.66 6.17
C ILE A 94 -2.19 -4.68 7.05
N LYS A 95 -3.47 -4.46 7.33
CA LYS A 95 -4.26 -5.36 8.19
C LYS A 95 -4.37 -6.76 7.60
N GLY A 96 -4.61 -6.85 6.30
CA GLY A 96 -4.80 -8.14 5.62
C GLY A 96 -3.51 -8.94 5.42
N THR A 97 -2.34 -8.31 5.53
CA THR A 97 -1.03 -8.97 5.35
C THR A 97 -0.17 -8.98 6.61
N TYR A 98 -0.71 -8.52 7.71
CA TYR A 98 0.02 -8.47 8.99
C TYR A 98 0.58 -9.84 9.39
N ASP A 99 -0.20 -10.90 9.23
CA ASP A 99 0.21 -12.27 9.52
C ASP A 99 1.41 -12.71 8.68
N LEU A 100 1.48 -12.30 7.41
CA LEU A 100 2.62 -12.60 6.53
C LEU A 100 3.90 -11.88 7.00
N LEU A 101 3.78 -10.64 7.45
CA LEU A 101 4.90 -9.89 8.02
C LEU A 101 5.34 -10.49 9.35
N GLU A 102 4.40 -10.88 10.20
CA GLU A 102 4.70 -11.47 11.50
C GLU A 102 5.52 -12.76 11.37
N LYS A 103 5.18 -13.61 10.42
CA LYS A 103 5.88 -14.89 10.17
C LYS A 103 7.38 -14.73 9.94
N LYS A 104 7.81 -13.64 9.37
CA LYS A 104 9.23 -13.37 9.06
C LYS A 104 9.82 -12.21 9.85
N HIS A 105 9.11 -11.72 10.87
CA HIS A 105 9.50 -10.50 11.59
C HIS A 105 9.79 -9.37 10.62
N GLY A 106 8.95 -9.25 9.59
CA GLY A 106 9.10 -8.30 8.50
C GLY A 106 8.80 -6.87 8.89
N SER A 107 9.21 -5.96 8.02
CA SER A 107 9.02 -4.52 8.20
C SER A 107 7.92 -3.98 7.30
N CYS A 108 7.21 -2.95 7.76
CA CYS A 108 6.24 -2.22 6.96
C CYS A 108 6.66 -0.75 6.87
N VAL A 109 6.71 -0.23 5.64
CA VAL A 109 7.03 1.18 5.38
C VAL A 109 5.89 1.80 4.60
N ALA A 110 5.28 2.85 5.12
CA ALA A 110 4.28 3.63 4.43
C ALA A 110 4.87 4.98 4.02
N VAL A 111 4.78 5.30 2.75
CA VAL A 111 5.21 6.61 2.24
C VAL A 111 4.17 7.64 2.66
N SER A 112 4.61 8.65 3.39
CA SER A 112 3.77 9.74 3.87
C SER A 112 4.25 11.08 3.28
N SER A 113 3.62 12.16 3.70
CA SER A 113 3.98 13.51 3.26
C SER A 113 4.24 14.41 4.47
N ASN A 114 5.13 15.37 4.30
CA ASN A 114 5.38 16.40 5.31
C ASN A 114 4.22 17.41 5.44
N VAL A 115 3.22 17.33 4.59
CA VAL A 115 2.00 18.16 4.68
C VAL A 115 1.34 18.05 6.05
N ILE A 116 1.42 16.90 6.71
CA ILE A 116 0.83 16.69 8.04
C ILE A 116 1.40 17.63 9.11
N SER A 117 2.61 18.13 8.91
CA SER A 117 3.25 19.08 9.84
C SER A 117 2.97 20.54 9.51
N GLN A 118 2.20 20.82 8.45
CA GLN A 118 1.84 22.16 8.04
C GLN A 118 0.52 22.61 8.73
N ASP A 119 0.36 23.90 8.91
CA ASP A 119 -0.82 24.48 9.57
C ASP A 119 -2.15 24.19 8.84
N ILE A 120 -2.08 23.77 7.58
CA ILE A 120 -3.24 23.38 6.78
C ILE A 120 -3.76 21.98 7.09
N ALA A 121 -3.01 21.19 7.88
CA ALA A 121 -3.43 19.83 8.22
C ALA A 121 -4.68 19.85 9.12
N ARG A 122 -5.66 19.05 8.76
CA ARG A 122 -6.95 18.93 9.47
C ARG A 122 -6.96 17.64 10.29
N MET A 123 -6.60 17.75 11.58
CA MET A 123 -6.54 16.60 12.48
C MET A 123 -7.92 16.01 12.80
N ASP A 124 -8.98 16.82 12.73
CA ASP A 124 -10.36 16.34 12.85
C ASP A 124 -10.73 15.35 11.74
N ILE A 125 -10.23 15.59 10.52
CA ILE A 125 -10.41 14.66 9.39
C ILE A 125 -9.59 13.38 9.63
N ALA A 126 -8.38 13.49 10.13
CA ALA A 126 -7.55 12.33 10.47
C ALA A 126 -8.22 11.45 11.52
N ASP A 127 -8.81 12.04 12.56
CA ASP A 127 -9.55 11.31 13.58
C ASP A 127 -10.78 10.60 12.99
N LEU A 128 -11.50 11.26 12.09
CA LEU A 128 -12.64 10.67 11.40
C LEU A 128 -12.23 9.44 10.57
N LEU A 129 -11.13 9.52 9.84
CA LEU A 129 -10.61 8.41 9.04
C LEU A 129 -10.17 7.23 9.92
N ASN A 130 -9.54 7.52 11.05
CA ASN A 130 -9.07 6.46 11.96
C ASN A 130 -10.20 5.72 12.67
N ASN A 131 -11.38 6.33 12.79
CA ASN A 131 -12.51 5.79 13.53
C ASN A 131 -13.61 5.18 12.64
N ASN A 132 -13.47 5.26 11.31
CA ASN A 132 -14.48 4.79 10.36
C ASN A 132 -13.87 3.85 9.33
N SER A 133 -14.74 3.13 8.62
CA SER A 133 -14.34 2.28 7.50
C SER A 133 -14.75 2.91 6.17
N ASP A 134 -14.11 2.49 5.08
CA ASP A 134 -14.37 3.01 3.75
C ASP A 134 -15.76 2.69 3.22
N ASP A 135 -16.35 1.59 3.66
CA ASP A 135 -17.69 1.14 3.30
C ASP A 135 -18.81 1.89 4.05
N GLU A 136 -18.48 2.71 5.03
CA GLU A 136 -19.43 3.56 5.77
C GLU A 136 -19.59 4.96 5.14
N HIS A 137 -18.89 5.23 4.05
CA HIS A 137 -18.87 6.49 3.34
C HIS A 137 -19.38 6.35 1.91
#